data_ea33b5abaa2b93f2da70c33246728961
#
_entry.id   ea33b5abaa2b93f2da70c33246728961
#
_cell.length_a   1.000
_cell.length_b   1.000
_cell.length_c   1.000
_cell.angle_alpha   90.00
_cell.angle_beta   90.00
_cell.angle_gamma   90.00
#
_symmetry.space_group_name_H-M   'P 1'
#
loop_
_entity.id
_entity.type
_entity.pdbx_description
1 polymer ?
#
loop_
_entity_poly.entity_id
_entity_poly.type
_entity_poly.pdbx_seq_one_letter_code
_entity_poly.pdbx_strand_id
1 'polypeptide(L)'
;MADCKLANGQTLSAEDIERECAEYESGTWDGRLDCIPVGPAAIADEPLVTVTVKFPASMIAAVDERSSDRFDYIRRAVAAAIFADACEMAAEWLQGECEYRAIHDEPFPKQTFGNQPKNGGKVVIVAVNADKGTVRKVNASRAAEMLGVTKGRVSQMVKANQLEVFWNGGTVWVTLDSIEARLVEKPKAGRPAKAQATA
;
A
#
# COMPACT_ATOMS: atom_id res chain seq x y z
N MET A 1 -48.70 19.85 0.14
CA MET A 1 -47.40 19.14 -0.05
C MET A 1 -47.69 17.67 -0.28
N ALA A 2 -46.89 16.98 -1.05
CA ALA A 2 -47.11 15.55 -1.34
C ALA A 2 -46.41 14.71 -0.26
N ASP A 3 -47.04 13.60 0.16
CA ASP A 3 -46.48 12.67 1.10
C ASP A 3 -45.17 12.10 0.57
N CYS A 4 -44.17 11.98 1.41
CA CYS A 4 -42.83 11.48 1.06
C CYS A 4 -42.68 10.01 1.49
N LYS A 5 -42.36 9.14 0.52
CA LYS A 5 -42.16 7.72 0.79
C LYS A 5 -40.69 7.44 1.08
N LEU A 6 -40.40 6.96 2.26
CA LEU A 6 -39.06 6.61 2.71
C LEU A 6 -38.59 5.27 2.10
N ALA A 7 -37.26 5.07 2.01
CA ALA A 7 -36.66 3.85 1.50
C ALA A 7 -37.02 2.58 2.31
N ASN A 8 -37.38 2.73 3.60
CA ASN A 8 -37.87 1.65 4.47
C ASN A 8 -39.36 1.29 4.27
N GLY A 9 -40.05 1.97 3.31
CA GLY A 9 -41.46 1.74 2.98
C GLY A 9 -42.44 2.55 3.84
N GLN A 10 -42.01 3.32 4.82
CA GLN A 10 -42.84 4.25 5.58
C GLN A 10 -43.18 5.48 4.73
N THR A 11 -44.37 6.04 4.97
CA THR A 11 -44.81 7.29 4.32
C THR A 11 -44.86 8.37 5.41
N LEU A 12 -44.13 9.47 5.20
CA LEU A 12 -44.24 10.65 6.03
C LEU A 12 -45.29 11.58 5.41
N SER A 13 -46.24 12.01 6.24
CA SER A 13 -47.20 13.01 5.85
C SER A 13 -46.57 14.40 5.80
N ALA A 14 -47.19 15.33 5.07
CA ALA A 14 -46.73 16.72 5.05
C ALA A 14 -46.70 17.36 6.46
N GLU A 15 -47.63 16.96 7.33
CA GLU A 15 -47.72 17.44 8.73
C GLU A 15 -46.58 16.91 9.57
N ASP A 16 -46.15 15.66 9.34
CA ASP A 16 -45.01 15.09 10.06
C ASP A 16 -43.70 15.79 9.67
N ILE A 17 -43.53 16.10 8.41
CA ILE A 17 -42.37 16.86 7.89
C ILE A 17 -42.35 18.28 8.46
N GLU A 18 -43.49 18.98 8.49
CA GLU A 18 -43.55 20.31 9.08
C GLU A 18 -43.26 20.31 10.59
N ARG A 19 -43.74 19.30 11.31
CA ARG A 19 -43.43 19.14 12.75
C ARG A 19 -41.96 18.94 13.00
N GLU A 20 -41.29 18.02 12.28
CA GLU A 20 -39.87 17.77 12.42
C GLU A 20 -39.00 18.96 12.03
N CYS A 21 -39.38 19.70 10.98
CA CYS A 21 -38.73 20.95 10.62
C CYS A 21 -38.85 21.99 11.74
N ALA A 22 -40.05 22.15 12.34
CA ALA A 22 -40.29 23.10 13.43
C ALA A 22 -39.49 22.72 14.71
N GLU A 23 -39.38 21.43 15.02
CA GLU A 23 -38.54 20.93 16.13
C GLU A 23 -37.04 21.19 15.87
N TYR A 24 -36.58 21.04 14.64
CA TYR A 24 -35.21 21.36 14.26
C TYR A 24 -34.91 22.87 14.34
N GLU A 25 -35.81 23.72 13.83
CA GLU A 25 -35.68 25.19 13.88
C GLU A 25 -35.74 25.74 15.30
N SER A 26 -36.53 25.12 16.17
CA SER A 26 -36.65 25.51 17.59
C SER A 26 -35.50 24.98 18.46
N GLY A 27 -34.64 24.11 17.93
CA GLY A 27 -33.55 23.47 18.68
C GLY A 27 -34.01 22.44 19.71
N THR A 28 -35.27 22.01 19.63
CA THR A 28 -35.86 20.99 20.52
C THR A 28 -35.77 19.57 19.94
N TRP A 29 -35.25 19.45 18.73
CA TRP A 29 -35.07 18.17 18.08
C TRP A 29 -34.16 17.23 18.93
N ASP A 30 -34.65 16.04 19.22
CA ASP A 30 -33.99 15.09 20.13
C ASP A 30 -32.81 14.33 19.47
N GLY A 31 -32.48 14.65 18.24
CA GLY A 31 -31.34 14.05 17.54
C GLY A 31 -31.58 12.62 17.06
N ARG A 32 -32.80 12.12 17.07
CA ARG A 32 -33.14 10.80 16.53
C ARG A 32 -33.06 10.79 15.02
N LEU A 33 -31.93 10.34 14.51
CA LEU A 33 -31.69 10.11 13.08
C LEU A 33 -32.12 8.70 12.64
N ASP A 34 -33.14 8.13 13.28
CA ASP A 34 -33.64 6.78 12.97
C ASP A 34 -34.15 6.63 11.52
N CYS A 35 -34.33 7.76 10.84
CA CYS A 35 -34.83 7.82 9.46
C CYS A 35 -33.78 8.19 8.42
N ILE A 36 -32.55 8.49 8.80
CA ILE A 36 -31.48 8.65 7.80
C ILE A 36 -31.11 7.27 7.32
N PRO A 37 -31.34 6.93 6.03
CA PRO A 37 -30.79 5.71 5.50
C PRO A 37 -29.28 5.78 5.76
N VAL A 38 -28.79 4.91 6.66
CA VAL A 38 -27.38 4.76 6.89
C VAL A 38 -26.80 4.50 5.51
N GLY A 39 -26.10 5.50 4.96
CA GLY A 39 -25.36 5.31 3.73
C GLY A 39 -24.51 4.06 3.87
N PRO A 40 -23.97 3.49 2.80
CA PRO A 40 -23.19 2.28 2.87
C PRO A 40 -22.25 2.39 4.06
N ALA A 41 -22.28 1.35 4.93
CA ALA A 41 -21.62 1.34 6.25
C ALA A 41 -20.28 2.05 6.20
N ALA A 42 -20.05 2.94 7.15
CA ALA A 42 -18.79 3.67 7.25
C ALA A 42 -17.64 2.67 7.05
N ILE A 43 -16.68 3.02 6.19
CA ILE A 43 -15.55 2.15 5.85
C ILE A 43 -14.73 1.81 7.11
N ALA A 44 -14.91 2.58 8.19
CA ALA A 44 -14.34 2.33 9.50
C ALA A 44 -15.26 2.89 10.60
N ASP A 45 -15.22 2.30 11.81
CA ASP A 45 -15.85 2.79 13.03
C ASP A 45 -15.14 4.06 13.58
N GLU A 46 -14.41 4.77 12.72
CA GLU A 46 -13.65 5.96 13.08
C GLU A 46 -14.41 7.23 12.70
N PRO A 47 -14.23 8.32 13.44
CA PRO A 47 -14.86 9.59 13.15
C PRO A 47 -14.43 10.10 11.75
N LEU A 48 -15.40 10.49 10.94
CA LEU A 48 -15.14 11.00 9.60
C LEU A 48 -14.41 12.34 9.67
N VAL A 49 -13.31 12.45 8.92
CA VAL A 49 -12.57 13.70 8.75
C VAL A 49 -13.01 14.35 7.44
N THR A 50 -13.42 15.62 7.50
CA THR A 50 -13.77 16.36 6.29
C THR A 50 -12.50 16.80 5.57
N VAL A 51 -12.34 16.34 4.32
CA VAL A 51 -11.24 16.74 3.44
C VAL A 51 -11.80 17.44 2.22
N THR A 52 -11.31 18.63 1.92
CA THR A 52 -11.70 19.39 0.73
C THR A 52 -10.73 19.08 -0.41
N VAL A 53 -11.23 18.46 -1.48
CA VAL A 53 -10.44 18.17 -2.68
C VAL A 53 -11.04 18.95 -3.87
N LYS A 54 -10.15 19.58 -4.65
CA LYS A 54 -10.54 20.31 -5.87
C LYS A 54 -10.34 19.41 -7.09
N PHE A 55 -11.39 19.16 -7.83
CA PHE A 55 -11.33 18.43 -9.08
C PHE A 55 -11.53 19.35 -10.28
N PRO A 56 -10.90 19.09 -11.44
CA PRO A 56 -11.23 19.75 -12.70
C PRO A 56 -12.70 19.52 -13.08
N ALA A 57 -13.34 20.51 -13.69
CA ALA A 57 -14.75 20.41 -14.09
C ALA A 57 -15.02 19.22 -15.03
N SER A 58 -14.08 18.92 -15.93
CA SER A 58 -14.17 17.75 -16.83
C SER A 58 -14.20 16.42 -16.08
N MET A 59 -13.45 16.30 -14.98
CA MET A 59 -13.46 15.09 -14.15
C MET A 59 -14.79 14.93 -13.42
N ILE A 60 -15.35 16.03 -12.91
CA ILE A 60 -16.66 16.02 -12.26
C ILE A 60 -17.77 15.63 -13.26
N ALA A 61 -17.75 16.19 -14.46
CA ALA A 61 -18.71 15.80 -15.51
C ALA A 61 -18.62 14.29 -15.83
N ALA A 62 -17.42 13.75 -15.95
CA ALA A 62 -17.24 12.32 -16.18
C ALA A 62 -17.71 11.42 -15.02
N VAL A 63 -17.67 11.90 -13.78
CA VAL A 63 -18.27 11.22 -12.63
C VAL A 63 -19.78 11.27 -12.68
N ASP A 64 -20.36 12.43 -13.01
CA ASP A 64 -21.80 12.63 -13.09
C ASP A 64 -22.46 11.79 -14.20
N GLU A 65 -21.74 11.54 -15.30
CA GLU A 65 -22.17 10.62 -16.36
C GLU A 65 -22.23 9.14 -15.90
N ARG A 66 -21.44 8.76 -14.89
CA ARG A 66 -21.32 7.39 -14.42
C ARG A 66 -22.14 7.08 -13.17
N SER A 67 -22.53 8.07 -12.41
CA SER A 67 -23.27 7.89 -11.16
C SER A 67 -24.16 9.08 -10.85
N SER A 68 -25.36 8.79 -10.40
CA SER A 68 -26.29 9.79 -9.85
C SER A 68 -25.84 10.31 -8.48
N ASP A 69 -25.01 9.53 -7.74
CA ASP A 69 -24.40 9.94 -6.49
C ASP A 69 -22.89 10.11 -6.68
N ARG A 70 -22.47 11.34 -6.92
CA ARG A 70 -21.09 11.76 -7.09
C ARG A 70 -20.21 11.39 -5.89
N PHE A 71 -20.70 11.60 -4.69
CA PHE A 71 -19.93 11.40 -3.48
C PHE A 71 -19.71 9.91 -3.18
N ASP A 72 -20.73 9.09 -3.40
CA ASP A 72 -20.60 7.66 -3.25
C ASP A 72 -19.69 7.06 -4.31
N TYR A 73 -19.77 7.53 -5.55
CA TYR A 73 -18.86 7.12 -6.62
C TYR A 73 -17.39 7.43 -6.27
N ILE A 74 -17.09 8.66 -5.81
CA ILE A 74 -15.75 9.08 -5.43
C ILE A 74 -15.25 8.24 -4.24
N ARG A 75 -16.07 8.04 -3.21
CA ARG A 75 -15.70 7.20 -2.05
C ARG A 75 -15.35 5.78 -2.47
N ARG A 76 -16.16 5.16 -3.33
CA ARG A 76 -15.88 3.80 -3.83
C ARG A 76 -14.62 3.75 -4.69
N ALA A 77 -14.40 4.75 -5.52
CA ALA A 77 -13.19 4.82 -6.34
C ALA A 77 -11.92 4.95 -5.48
N VAL A 78 -11.95 5.82 -4.45
CA VAL A 78 -10.84 5.97 -3.49
C VAL A 78 -10.60 4.68 -2.71
N ALA A 79 -11.66 4.06 -2.19
CA ALA A 79 -11.55 2.80 -1.46
C ALA A 79 -10.98 1.67 -2.33
N ALA A 80 -11.39 1.61 -3.61
CA ALA A 80 -10.86 0.63 -4.56
C ALA A 80 -9.37 0.87 -4.87
N ALA A 81 -8.95 2.13 -5.02
CA ALA A 81 -7.55 2.48 -5.25
C ALA A 81 -6.68 2.10 -4.04
N ILE A 82 -7.08 2.50 -2.83
CA ILE A 82 -6.36 2.14 -1.59
C ILE A 82 -6.25 0.62 -1.43
N PHE A 83 -7.32 -0.10 -1.74
CA PHE A 83 -7.32 -1.56 -1.67
C PHE A 83 -6.38 -2.20 -2.70
N ALA A 84 -6.35 -1.68 -3.94
CA ALA A 84 -5.44 -2.15 -4.97
C ALA A 84 -3.97 -1.93 -4.56
N ASP A 85 -3.63 -0.72 -4.10
CA ASP A 85 -2.29 -0.38 -3.61
C ASP A 85 -1.88 -1.29 -2.44
N ALA A 86 -2.78 -1.54 -1.49
CA ALA A 86 -2.51 -2.43 -0.36
C ALA A 86 -2.24 -3.88 -0.82
N CYS A 87 -2.96 -4.37 -1.83
CA CYS A 87 -2.73 -5.70 -2.40
C CYS A 87 -1.38 -5.77 -3.13
N GLU A 88 -1.02 -4.73 -3.87
CA GLU A 88 0.27 -4.64 -4.57
C GLU A 88 1.43 -4.62 -3.59
N MET A 89 1.38 -3.76 -2.58
CA MET A 89 2.39 -3.72 -1.50
C MET A 89 2.52 -5.06 -0.77
N ALA A 90 1.41 -5.74 -0.50
CA ALA A 90 1.44 -7.06 0.14
C ALA A 90 2.07 -8.11 -0.78
N ALA A 91 1.83 -8.05 -2.08
CA ALA A 91 2.44 -8.95 -3.07
C ALA A 91 3.95 -8.72 -3.17
N GLU A 92 4.38 -7.47 -3.27
CA GLU A 92 5.80 -7.10 -3.31
C GLU A 92 6.55 -7.55 -2.05
N TRP A 93 5.95 -7.28 -0.87
CA TRP A 93 6.53 -7.72 0.39
C TRP A 93 6.65 -9.25 0.48
N LEU A 94 5.59 -9.97 0.10
CA LEU A 94 5.58 -11.44 0.12
C LEU A 94 6.59 -12.01 -0.87
N GLN A 95 6.72 -11.43 -2.06
CA GLN A 95 7.72 -11.83 -3.04
C GLN A 95 9.13 -11.65 -2.49
N GLY A 96 9.45 -10.47 -1.94
CA GLY A 96 10.74 -10.19 -1.34
C GLY A 96 11.09 -11.15 -0.19
N GLU A 97 10.13 -11.44 0.70
CA GLU A 97 10.30 -12.41 1.79
C GLU A 97 10.56 -13.83 1.27
N CYS A 98 9.83 -14.25 0.24
CA CYS A 98 10.04 -15.57 -0.38
C CYS A 98 11.39 -15.64 -1.10
N GLU A 99 11.80 -14.60 -1.82
CA GLU A 99 13.11 -14.52 -2.47
C GLU A 99 14.25 -14.53 -1.46
N TYR A 100 14.13 -13.78 -0.35
CA TYR A 100 15.09 -13.81 0.75
C TYR A 100 15.25 -15.22 1.30
N ARG A 101 14.15 -15.93 1.61
CA ARG A 101 14.19 -17.29 2.09
C ARG A 101 14.80 -18.26 1.07
N ALA A 102 14.50 -18.07 -0.22
CA ALA A 102 15.04 -18.89 -1.28
C ALA A 102 16.57 -18.80 -1.38
N ILE A 103 17.16 -17.60 -1.23
CA ILE A 103 18.63 -17.43 -1.27
C ILE A 103 19.34 -17.94 -0.02
N HIS A 104 18.63 -17.96 1.13
CA HIS A 104 19.16 -18.46 2.42
C HIS A 104 18.84 -19.94 2.68
N ASP A 105 18.20 -20.61 1.71
CA ASP A 105 17.74 -22.01 1.85
C ASP A 105 16.80 -22.21 3.06
N GLU A 106 16.02 -21.19 3.39
CA GLU A 106 15.01 -21.20 4.45
C GLU A 106 13.65 -21.73 3.96
N PRO A 107 12.85 -22.36 4.81
CA PRO A 107 11.52 -22.82 4.42
C PRO A 107 10.60 -21.63 4.14
N PHE A 108 9.76 -21.74 3.09
CA PHE A 108 8.75 -20.74 2.77
C PHE A 108 7.72 -20.60 3.91
N PRO A 109 7.09 -19.42 4.04
CA PRO A 109 6.02 -19.20 4.98
C PRO A 109 4.89 -20.23 4.78
N LYS A 110 4.30 -20.68 5.89
CA LYS A 110 3.16 -21.61 5.80
C LYS A 110 1.97 -20.89 5.20
N GLN A 111 1.35 -21.54 4.21
CA GLN A 111 0.11 -21.04 3.63
C GLN A 111 -1.01 -21.08 4.68
N THR A 112 -1.75 -19.97 4.83
CA THR A 112 -2.86 -19.84 5.77
C THR A 112 -4.13 -19.47 5.02
N PHE A 113 -4.82 -20.46 4.48
CA PHE A 113 -6.07 -20.26 3.71
C PHE A 113 -7.34 -20.15 4.58
N GLY A 114 -7.26 -20.21 5.86
CA GLY A 114 -8.42 -20.28 6.77
C GLY A 114 -8.64 -19.05 7.63
N ASN A 115 -7.91 -17.96 7.39
CA ASN A 115 -8.07 -16.77 8.20
C ASN A 115 -9.42 -16.11 7.97
N GLN A 116 -10.18 -15.93 9.05
CA GLN A 116 -11.40 -15.15 9.01
C GLN A 116 -11.06 -13.65 9.06
N PRO A 117 -11.75 -12.81 8.27
CA PRO A 117 -11.53 -11.38 8.33
C PRO A 117 -11.91 -10.85 9.71
N LYS A 118 -11.09 -9.95 10.25
CA LYS A 118 -11.40 -9.21 11.47
C LYS A 118 -12.05 -7.88 11.10
N ASN A 119 -12.98 -7.41 11.93
CA ASN A 119 -13.57 -6.07 11.80
C ASN A 119 -14.22 -5.81 10.43
N GLY A 120 -14.93 -6.79 9.87
CA GLY A 120 -15.60 -6.61 8.56
C GLY A 120 -14.66 -6.53 7.36
N GLY A 121 -13.38 -6.80 7.53
CA GLY A 121 -12.39 -6.80 6.45
C GLY A 121 -12.67 -7.84 5.36
N LYS A 122 -11.93 -7.75 4.26
CA LYS A 122 -11.94 -8.73 3.16
C LYS A 122 -10.68 -9.59 3.21
N VAL A 123 -10.81 -10.88 2.97
CA VAL A 123 -9.66 -11.77 2.76
C VAL A 123 -9.33 -11.80 1.28
N VAL A 124 -8.08 -11.55 0.95
CA VAL A 124 -7.54 -11.65 -0.40
C VAL A 124 -6.43 -12.69 -0.41
N ILE A 125 -6.43 -13.53 -1.42
CA ILE A 125 -5.35 -14.48 -1.65
C ILE A 125 -4.36 -13.82 -2.60
N VAL A 126 -3.14 -13.61 -2.11
CA VAL A 126 -2.02 -13.10 -2.92
C VAL A 126 -1.13 -14.28 -3.25
N ALA A 127 -0.87 -14.48 -4.54
CA ALA A 127 0.06 -15.49 -5.03
C ALA A 127 1.25 -14.79 -5.70
N VAL A 128 2.46 -15.18 -5.30
CA VAL A 128 3.70 -14.66 -5.88
C VAL A 128 4.53 -15.81 -6.44
N ASN A 129 5.31 -15.52 -7.48
CA ASN A 129 6.29 -16.46 -8.01
C ASN A 129 7.67 -16.02 -7.55
N ALA A 130 8.26 -16.75 -6.62
CA ALA A 130 9.53 -16.39 -6.01
C ALA A 130 10.43 -17.63 -5.82
N ASP A 131 11.60 -17.59 -6.41
CA ASP A 131 12.66 -18.58 -6.26
C ASP A 131 14.04 -17.93 -6.46
N LYS A 132 15.13 -18.72 -6.42
CA LYS A 132 16.50 -18.22 -6.73
C LYS A 132 16.62 -17.67 -8.16
N GLY A 133 15.71 -18.01 -9.06
CA GLY A 133 15.66 -17.52 -10.43
C GLY A 133 15.08 -16.11 -10.55
N THR A 134 14.06 -15.80 -9.76
CA THR A 134 13.35 -14.49 -9.78
C THR A 134 14.14 -13.38 -9.10
N VAL A 135 15.05 -13.70 -8.17
CA VAL A 135 15.88 -12.71 -7.47
C VAL A 135 16.65 -11.84 -8.45
N ARG A 136 16.57 -10.53 -8.27
CA ARG A 136 17.34 -9.55 -9.03
C ARG A 136 18.83 -9.70 -8.72
N LYS A 137 19.60 -10.19 -9.69
CA LYS A 137 21.00 -10.62 -9.50
C LYS A 137 21.90 -10.25 -10.65
N VAL A 138 23.16 -10.09 -10.36
CA VAL A 138 24.23 -9.89 -11.35
C VAL A 138 25.44 -10.74 -11.01
N ASN A 139 26.29 -11.00 -12.01
CA ASN A 139 27.57 -11.65 -11.79
C ASN A 139 28.60 -10.66 -11.20
N ALA A 140 29.69 -11.17 -10.63
CA ALA A 140 30.74 -10.36 -10.00
C ALA A 140 31.38 -9.32 -10.95
N SER A 141 31.39 -9.58 -12.28
CA SER A 141 31.90 -8.63 -13.28
C SER A 141 30.99 -7.42 -13.39
N ARG A 142 29.68 -7.66 -13.52
CA ARG A 142 28.69 -6.59 -13.63
C ARG A 142 28.57 -5.82 -12.31
N ALA A 143 28.66 -6.52 -11.17
CA ALA A 143 28.68 -5.85 -9.85
C ALA A 143 29.90 -4.90 -9.74
N ALA A 144 31.06 -5.30 -10.23
CA ALA A 144 32.26 -4.46 -10.24
C ALA A 144 32.07 -3.19 -11.11
N GLU A 145 31.48 -3.33 -12.29
CA GLU A 145 31.13 -2.19 -13.14
C GLU A 145 30.16 -1.22 -12.47
N MET A 146 29.09 -1.74 -11.89
CA MET A 146 28.05 -0.92 -11.21
C MET A 146 28.61 -0.16 -10.02
N LEU A 147 29.51 -0.79 -9.23
CA LEU A 147 30.14 -0.17 -8.08
C LEU A 147 31.37 0.69 -8.41
N GLY A 148 31.84 0.68 -9.68
CA GLY A 148 33.05 1.40 -10.09
C GLY A 148 34.33 0.85 -9.43
N VAL A 149 34.40 -0.47 -9.17
CA VAL A 149 35.52 -1.12 -8.49
C VAL A 149 36.05 -2.33 -9.30
N THR A 150 37.15 -2.92 -8.87
CA THR A 150 37.68 -4.13 -9.49
C THR A 150 36.95 -5.39 -8.97
N LYS A 151 36.95 -6.48 -9.73
CA LYS A 151 36.41 -7.78 -9.32
C LYS A 151 37.02 -8.28 -8.00
N GLY A 152 38.33 -8.05 -7.80
CA GLY A 152 39.01 -8.37 -6.53
C GLY A 152 38.43 -7.62 -5.36
N ARG A 153 38.05 -6.34 -5.57
CA ARG A 153 37.39 -5.56 -4.53
C ARG A 153 35.98 -6.08 -4.23
N VAL A 154 35.21 -6.48 -5.23
CA VAL A 154 33.90 -7.15 -5.03
C VAL A 154 34.06 -8.39 -4.15
N SER A 155 35.06 -9.25 -4.44
CA SER A 155 35.34 -10.43 -3.64
C SER A 155 35.71 -10.10 -2.17
N GLN A 156 36.42 -9.00 -1.95
CA GLN A 156 36.70 -8.52 -0.59
C GLN A 156 35.44 -8.03 0.12
N MET A 157 34.56 -7.32 -0.60
CA MET A 157 33.28 -6.82 -0.07
C MET A 157 32.34 -7.97 0.30
N VAL A 158 32.29 -9.02 -0.50
CA VAL A 158 31.55 -10.24 -0.21
C VAL A 158 32.08 -10.91 1.06
N LYS A 159 33.42 -11.08 1.18
CA LYS A 159 34.05 -11.65 2.39
C LYS A 159 33.82 -10.81 3.64
N ALA A 160 33.62 -9.50 3.49
CA ALA A 160 33.33 -8.56 4.57
C ALA A 160 31.82 -8.41 4.84
N ASN A 161 30.97 -9.26 4.26
CA ASN A 161 29.49 -9.20 4.35
C ASN A 161 28.91 -7.82 3.96
N GLN A 162 29.55 -7.12 3.03
CA GLN A 162 29.09 -5.82 2.53
C GLN A 162 28.23 -5.94 1.26
N LEU A 163 28.23 -7.12 0.65
CA LEU A 163 27.40 -7.51 -0.49
C LEU A 163 26.82 -8.90 -0.21
N GLU A 164 25.56 -9.04 -0.48
CA GLU A 164 24.87 -10.31 -0.34
C GLU A 164 25.05 -11.16 -1.60
N VAL A 165 25.37 -12.42 -1.42
CA VAL A 165 25.61 -13.36 -2.51
C VAL A 165 24.92 -14.69 -2.24
N PHE A 166 24.56 -15.38 -3.32
CA PHE A 166 24.01 -16.73 -3.23
C PHE A 166 24.45 -17.59 -4.43
N TRP A 167 24.26 -18.91 -4.28
CA TRP A 167 24.57 -19.87 -5.33
C TRP A 167 23.31 -20.24 -6.09
N ASN A 168 23.38 -20.14 -7.44
CA ASN A 168 22.34 -20.63 -8.32
C ASN A 168 22.99 -21.24 -9.58
N GLY A 169 22.65 -22.50 -9.89
CA GLY A 169 23.19 -23.20 -11.06
C GLY A 169 24.72 -23.33 -11.06
N GLY A 170 25.38 -23.49 -9.90
CA GLY A 170 26.84 -23.59 -9.79
C GLY A 170 27.60 -22.26 -9.91
N THR A 171 26.89 -21.14 -10.03
CA THR A 171 27.47 -19.79 -10.16
C THR A 171 27.12 -18.95 -8.94
N VAL A 172 28.09 -18.14 -8.49
CA VAL A 172 27.88 -17.13 -7.44
C VAL A 172 27.28 -15.89 -8.06
N TRP A 173 26.15 -15.46 -7.51
CA TRP A 173 25.44 -14.26 -7.91
C TRP A 173 25.44 -13.24 -6.77
N VAL A 174 25.49 -11.96 -7.11
CA VAL A 174 25.37 -10.83 -6.18
C VAL A 174 23.98 -10.25 -6.33
N THR A 175 23.26 -10.03 -5.21
CA THR A 175 21.94 -9.40 -5.26
C THR A 175 22.04 -7.94 -5.67
N LEU A 176 21.14 -7.47 -6.55
CA LEU A 176 21.10 -6.06 -6.96
C LEU A 176 20.79 -5.16 -5.78
N ASP A 177 19.92 -5.58 -4.89
CA ASP A 177 19.50 -4.79 -3.73
C ASP A 177 20.68 -4.47 -2.81
N SER A 178 21.61 -5.42 -2.59
CA SER A 178 22.83 -5.16 -1.83
C SER A 178 23.78 -4.18 -2.52
N ILE A 179 23.81 -4.17 -3.87
CA ILE A 179 24.59 -3.21 -4.64
C ILE A 179 23.96 -1.82 -4.55
N GLU A 180 22.65 -1.72 -4.72
CA GLU A 180 21.89 -0.47 -4.62
C GLU A 180 22.03 0.14 -3.22
N ALA A 181 21.86 -0.67 -2.17
CA ALA A 181 22.10 -0.24 -0.78
C ALA A 181 23.51 0.32 -0.59
N ARG A 182 24.52 -0.36 -1.17
CA ARG A 182 25.90 0.07 -1.08
C ARG A 182 26.21 1.38 -1.83
N LEU A 183 25.51 1.63 -2.93
CA LEU A 183 25.62 2.88 -3.68
C LEU A 183 25.01 4.08 -2.93
N VAL A 184 23.95 3.84 -2.18
CA VAL A 184 23.31 4.86 -1.31
C VAL A 184 24.16 5.14 -0.07
N GLU A 185 24.72 4.11 0.55
CA GLU A 185 25.70 4.25 1.62
C GLU A 185 27.02 4.77 1.09
N LYS A 186 27.18 6.11 0.97
CA LYS A 186 28.48 6.67 0.59
C LYS A 186 29.57 6.13 1.52
N PRO A 187 30.57 5.38 1.01
CA PRO A 187 31.61 4.83 1.85
C PRO A 187 32.30 6.00 2.57
N LYS A 188 32.43 5.91 3.89
CA LYS A 188 33.24 6.85 4.64
C LYS A 188 34.63 6.88 4.00
N ALA A 189 35.11 8.09 3.64
CA ALA A 189 36.39 8.28 3.01
C ALA A 189 37.46 7.44 3.72
N GLY A 190 38.20 6.67 2.94
CA GLY A 190 39.26 5.81 3.46
C GLY A 190 40.26 6.61 4.28
N ARG A 191 41.04 5.92 5.11
CA ARG A 191 42.06 6.45 6.02
C ARG A 191 42.80 7.65 5.36
N PRO A 192 42.81 8.82 5.98
CA PRO A 192 43.54 9.95 5.45
C PRO A 192 44.99 9.57 5.14
N ALA A 193 45.50 9.97 3.98
CA ALA A 193 46.87 9.74 3.60
C ALA A 193 47.77 10.27 4.73
N LYS A 194 48.71 9.40 5.20
CA LYS A 194 49.74 9.85 6.16
C LYS A 194 50.41 11.06 5.59
N ALA A 195 50.30 12.20 6.29
CA ALA A 195 51.08 13.36 5.97
C ALA A 195 52.58 12.93 5.90
N GLN A 196 53.19 13.10 4.72
CA GLN A 196 54.61 12.89 4.59
C GLN A 196 55.26 13.99 5.44
N ALA A 197 55.94 13.55 6.49
CA ALA A 197 56.81 14.44 7.25
C ALA A 197 57.94 14.88 6.31
N THR A 198 57.91 16.10 5.88
CA THR A 198 59.04 16.78 5.25
C THR A 198 60.11 17.00 6.33
N ALA A 199 61.25 16.33 6.14
CA ALA A 199 62.47 16.56 6.90
C ALA A 199 63.13 17.87 6.48
#